data_c066b1474f566726f1e72bc8c8a83ab1
#
_entry.id   c066b1474f566726f1e72bc8c8a83ab1
#
_cell.length_a   1.000
_cell.length_b   1.000
_cell.length_c   1.000
_cell.angle_alpha   90.00
_cell.angle_beta   90.00
_cell.angle_gamma   90.00
#
_symmetry.space_group_name_H-M   'P 1'
#
loop_
_entity.id
_entity.type
_entity.pdbx_description
1 polymer ?
#
loop_
_entity_poly.entity_id
_entity_poly.type
_entity_poly.pdbx_seq_one_letter_code
_entity_poly.pdbx_strand_id
1 'polypeptide(L)' 'MFNVYWVKPQKQIKEYHGSYDTFEQAMQSIRDWWRENDYRPRYYRVIDHVQSFTIDYGLYTCFYEIEFEPTEKE' A
#
# COMPACT_ATOMS: atom_id res chain seq x y z
N MET A 1 5.62 11.17 -5.63
CA MET A 1 4.29 10.51 -5.64
C MET A 1 4.38 9.15 -4.97
N PHE A 2 3.41 8.84 -4.18
CA PHE A 2 3.36 7.53 -3.53
C PHE A 2 2.22 6.74 -4.14
N ASN A 3 2.56 5.69 -4.87
CA ASN A 3 1.61 4.86 -5.60
C ASN A 3 1.24 3.66 -4.76
N VAL A 4 -0.05 3.43 -4.57
CA VAL A 4 -0.55 2.36 -3.71
C VAL A 4 -1.03 1.20 -4.57
N TYR A 5 -0.55 0.01 -4.24
CA TYR A 5 -0.94 -1.22 -4.93
C TYR A 5 -1.39 -2.26 -3.92
N TRP A 6 -2.34 -3.07 -4.32
CA TRP A 6 -2.69 -4.27 -3.60
C TRP A 6 -2.08 -5.43 -4.34
N VAL A 7 -1.31 -6.25 -3.64
CA VAL A 7 -0.51 -7.28 -4.27
C VAL A 7 -0.92 -8.65 -3.75
N LYS A 8 -1.15 -9.56 -4.67
CA LYS A 8 -1.47 -10.94 -4.35
C LYS A 8 -0.53 -11.83 -5.15
N PRO A 9 0.66 -12.12 -4.61
CA PRO A 9 1.72 -12.74 -5.41
C PRO A 9 1.35 -14.12 -5.96
N GLN A 10 0.61 -14.92 -5.20
CA GLN A 10 0.28 -16.26 -5.63
C GLN A 10 -0.59 -16.26 -6.87
N LYS A 11 -1.31 -15.19 -7.11
CA LYS A 11 -2.14 -15.06 -8.28
C LYS A 11 -1.59 -14.06 -9.25
N GLN A 12 -0.40 -13.55 -8.97
CA GLN A 12 0.30 -12.58 -9.83
C GLN A 12 -0.55 -11.34 -10.07
N ILE A 13 -1.22 -10.90 -9.03
CA ILE A 13 -2.06 -9.72 -9.09
C ILE A 13 -1.32 -8.56 -8.43
N LYS A 14 -1.31 -7.43 -9.11
CA LYS A 14 -0.81 -6.19 -8.55
C LYS A 14 -1.75 -5.10 -9.01
N GLU A 15 -2.64 -4.71 -8.13
CA GLU A 15 -3.75 -3.81 -8.46
C GLU A 15 -3.46 -2.41 -7.99
N TYR A 16 -3.53 -1.47 -8.90
CA TYR A 16 -3.24 -0.07 -8.61
C TYR A 16 -4.45 0.57 -7.94
N HIS A 17 -4.20 1.21 -6.81
CA HIS A 17 -5.28 1.82 -6.02
C HIS A 17 -5.25 3.35 -6.02
N GLY A 18 -4.15 3.94 -6.41
CA GLY A 18 -4.11 5.40 -6.47
C GLY A 18 -2.73 5.94 -6.14
N SER A 19 -2.57 7.24 -6.36
CA SER A 19 -1.32 7.93 -6.10
C SER A 19 -1.58 9.11 -5.18
N TYR A 20 -0.63 9.37 -4.30
CA TYR A 20 -0.79 10.40 -3.27
C TYR A 20 0.48 11.20 -3.13
N ASP A 21 0.35 12.42 -2.66
CA ASP A 21 1.49 13.31 -2.52
C ASP A 21 2.38 12.93 -1.34
N THR A 22 1.80 12.36 -0.29
CA THR A 22 2.57 12.01 0.89
C THR A 22 2.32 10.57 1.28
N PHE A 23 3.27 10.02 2.01
CA PHE A 23 3.13 8.67 2.54
C PHE A 23 1.91 8.56 3.45
N GLU A 24 1.69 9.61 4.25
CA GLU A 24 0.57 9.60 5.18
C GLU A 24 -0.76 9.52 4.46
N GLN A 25 -0.89 10.23 3.35
CA GLN A 25 -2.10 10.15 2.56
C GLN A 25 -2.29 8.76 1.96
N ALA A 26 -1.20 8.16 1.51
CA ALA A 26 -1.25 6.81 0.96
C ALA A 26 -1.70 5.81 2.03
N MET A 27 -1.14 5.92 3.23
CA MET A 27 -1.54 5.05 4.33
C MET A 27 -2.99 5.27 4.70
N GLN A 28 -3.43 6.51 4.69
CA GLN A 28 -4.82 6.80 5.04
C GLN A 28 -5.77 6.17 4.03
N SER A 29 -5.39 6.15 2.76
CA SER A 29 -6.23 5.52 1.74
C SER A 29 -6.40 4.03 2.02
N ILE A 30 -5.34 3.37 2.50
CA ILE A 30 -5.42 1.96 2.85
C ILE A 30 -6.34 1.76 4.05
N ARG A 31 -6.20 2.60 5.05
CA ARG A 31 -7.06 2.51 6.24
C ARG A 31 -8.52 2.77 5.87
N ASP A 32 -8.76 3.70 4.97
CA ASP A 32 -10.12 3.99 4.51
C ASP A 32 -10.70 2.80 3.77
N TRP A 33 -9.90 2.15 2.95
CA TRP A 33 -10.33 0.96 2.23
C TRP A 33 -10.73 -0.14 3.19
N TRP A 34 -9.91 -0.36 4.22
CA TRP A 34 -10.25 -1.36 5.23
C TRP A 34 -11.58 -1.02 5.89
N ARG A 35 -11.78 0.24 6.25
CA ARG A 35 -13.00 0.64 6.92
C ARG A 35 -14.21 0.46 6.02
N GLU A 36 -14.08 0.80 4.76
CA GLU A 36 -15.19 0.69 3.82
C GLU A 36 -15.57 -0.75 3.56
N ASN A 37 -14.63 -1.67 3.73
CA ASN A 37 -14.88 -3.08 3.53
C ASN A 37 -15.08 -3.82 4.84
N ASP A 38 -15.26 -3.07 5.91
CA ASP A 38 -15.54 -3.64 7.22
C ASP A 38 -14.43 -4.56 7.69
N TYR A 39 -13.22 -4.28 7.29
CA TYR A 39 -12.08 -5.10 7.63
C TYR A 39 -11.25 -4.40 8.68
N ARG A 40 -10.89 -5.11 9.74
CA ARG A 40 -10.10 -4.52 10.84
C ARG A 40 -8.95 -5.44 11.15
N PRO A 41 -7.79 -5.19 10.54
CA PRO A 41 -6.63 -6.00 10.85
C PRO A 41 -6.24 -5.80 12.30
N ARG A 42 -5.78 -6.87 12.93
CA ARG A 42 -5.33 -6.79 14.31
C ARG A 42 -4.13 -5.88 14.46
N TYR A 43 -3.29 -5.88 13.42
CA TYR A 43 -2.10 -5.04 13.40
C TYR A 43 -1.65 -4.94 11.95
N TYR A 44 -0.78 -4.00 11.72
CA TYR A 44 -0.09 -3.97 10.44
C TYR A 44 1.32 -3.47 10.68
N ARG A 45 2.24 -3.83 9.79
CA ARG A 45 3.62 -3.42 9.85
C ARG A 45 3.98 -2.75 8.55
N VAL A 46 4.82 -1.73 8.66
CA VAL A 46 5.36 -1.06 7.50
C VAL A 46 6.81 -1.52 7.36
N ILE A 47 7.11 -2.20 6.27
CA ILE A 47 8.44 -2.69 6.01
C ILE A 47 9.08 -1.78 4.97
N ASP A 48 10.15 -1.13 5.36
CA ASP A 48 10.79 -0.11 4.58
C ASP A 48 11.80 -0.72 3.61
N HIS A 49 11.66 -0.41 2.34
CA HIS A 49 12.63 -0.80 1.32
C HIS A 49 13.25 0.46 0.75
N VAL A 50 14.09 0.33 -0.26
CA VAL A 50 14.79 1.48 -0.78
C VAL A 50 13.84 2.52 -1.35
N GLN A 51 12.92 2.10 -2.20
CA GLN A 51 11.98 3.03 -2.82
C GLN A 51 10.55 2.56 -2.71
N SER A 52 10.28 1.69 -1.76
CA SER A 52 8.94 1.20 -1.58
C SER A 52 8.73 0.78 -0.14
N PHE A 53 7.47 0.55 0.20
CA PHE A 53 7.07 0.12 1.53
C PHE A 53 6.08 -1.01 1.38
N THR A 54 6.28 -2.07 2.14
CA THR A 54 5.33 -3.17 2.18
C THR A 54 4.47 -3.01 3.42
N ILE A 55 3.16 -3.04 3.25
CA ILE A 55 2.24 -2.95 4.37
C ILE A 55 1.69 -4.34 4.63
N ASP A 56 2.26 -4.98 5.65
CA ASP A 56 1.91 -6.34 6.03
C ASP A 56 0.83 -6.27 7.09
N TYR A 57 -0.38 -6.70 6.76
CA TYR A 57 -1.47 -6.62 7.71
C TYR A 57 -1.95 -8.00 8.16
N GLY A 58 -1.02 -8.95 8.14
CA GLY A 58 -1.28 -10.23 8.78
C GLY A 58 -1.78 -11.35 7.89
N LEU A 59 -1.87 -11.11 6.60
CA LEU A 59 -2.27 -12.14 5.65
C LEU A 59 -1.06 -12.65 4.90
N TYR A 60 -1.01 -13.95 4.67
CA TYR A 60 0.09 -14.54 3.93
C TYR A 60 -0.05 -14.37 2.44
N THR A 61 -1.26 -14.17 1.97
CA THR A 61 -1.53 -14.23 0.55
C THR A 61 -1.57 -12.88 -0.13
N CYS A 62 -1.62 -11.81 0.64
CA CYS A 62 -1.68 -10.49 0.03
C CYS A 62 -1.15 -9.43 0.99
N PHE A 63 -0.80 -8.30 0.42
CA PHE A 63 -0.31 -7.16 1.18
C PHE A 63 -0.48 -5.92 0.31
N TYR A 64 -0.26 -4.75 0.91
CA TYR A 64 -0.23 -3.52 0.14
C TYR A 64 1.20 -3.11 -0.08
N GLU A 65 1.43 -2.46 -1.18
CA GLU A 65 2.75 -1.91 -1.48
C GLU A 65 2.60 -0.46 -1.85
N ILE A 66 3.42 0.39 -1.24
CA ILE A 66 3.45 1.80 -1.57
C ILE A 66 4.80 2.07 -2.20
N GLU A 67 4.79 2.41 -3.47
CA GLU A 67 6.02 2.68 -4.21
C GLU A 67 6.22 4.17 -4.37
N PHE A 68 7.39 4.63 -4.02
CA PHE A 68 7.72 6.03 -4.17
C PHE A 68 8.27 6.28 -5.56
N GLU A 69 7.65 7.20 -6.26
CA GLU A 69 8.10 7.59 -7.58
C GLU A 69 8.44 9.07 -7.52
N PRO A 70 9.71 9.44 -7.69
CA PRO A 70 10.08 10.84 -7.61
C PRO A 70 9.35 11.63 -8.67
N THR A 71 8.91 12.82 -8.28
CA THR A 71 8.26 13.71 -9.23
C THR A 71 9.30 14.26 -10.16
N GLU A 72 9.03 14.17 -11.43
CA GLU A 72 9.92 14.71 -12.42
C GLU A 72 9.92 16.21 -12.34
N LYS A 73 11.09 16.77 -12.35
CA LYS A 73 11.18 18.19 -12.30
C LYS A 73 12.03 18.67 -13.39
N GLU A 74 11.64 19.66 -14.00
CA GLU A 74 12.51 20.15 -15.01
C GLU A 74 12.63 21.56 -14.99
#